data_833bbf3e9f47e1560487ba968af3c0a5
#
_entry.id   833bbf3e9f47e1560487ba968af3c0a5
#
_cell.length_a   1.000
_cell.length_b   1.000
_cell.length_c   1.000
_cell.angle_alpha   90.00
_cell.angle_beta   90.00
_cell.angle_gamma   90.00
#
_symmetry.space_group_name_H-M   'P 1'
#
loop_
_entity.id
_entity.type
_entity.pdbx_description
1 polymer ?
#
loop_
_entity_poly.entity_id
_entity_poly.type
_entity_poly.pdbx_seq_one_letter_code
_entity_poly.pdbx_strand_id
1 'polypeptide(L)'
;MARLKEKYKNEIAPAIAKEFGIENPMAIPRIEKVVVNMGMGEAIANAKILDTAVEELRTITGQKPVVTKAKKSIAAFKLRQGMNIGTMVTLRGERMYEFLDRLISVALPRVRDFRGISAKAFDGRGNYTLGIREQLIFPEIDFNKVDKTRGMNISIITTAKTDEQSRALLKALGMPFRQ
;
A
#
# COMPACT_ATOMS: atom_id res chain seq x y z
N MET A 1 4.68 16.99 11.77
CA MET A 1 5.45 15.78 11.42
C MET A 1 4.56 14.57 11.66
N ALA A 2 4.54 13.56 10.78
CA ALA A 2 3.66 12.40 10.91
C ALA A 2 4.00 11.57 12.19
N ARG A 3 2.99 11.23 12.99
CA ARG A 3 3.11 10.49 14.26
C ARG A 3 3.96 9.22 14.12
N LEU A 4 3.71 8.41 13.10
CA LEU A 4 4.48 7.19 12.84
C LEU A 4 5.94 7.47 12.49
N LYS A 5 6.25 8.59 11.86
CA LYS A 5 7.62 8.98 11.54
C LYS A 5 8.41 9.33 12.81
N GLU A 6 7.77 10.02 13.75
CA GLU A 6 8.37 10.32 15.07
C GLU A 6 8.57 9.03 15.87
N LYS A 7 7.57 8.16 15.92
CA LYS A 7 7.67 6.86 16.57
C LYS A 7 8.79 6.01 15.97
N TYR A 8 8.92 6.01 14.63
CA TYR A 8 10.02 5.31 13.97
C TYR A 8 11.38 5.80 14.44
N LYS A 9 11.60 7.14 14.46
CA LYS A 9 12.88 7.71 14.84
C LYS A 9 13.26 7.48 16.30
N ASN A 10 12.28 7.66 17.20
CA ASN A 10 12.54 7.71 18.64
C ASN A 10 12.56 6.32 19.29
N GLU A 11 11.73 5.39 18.78
CA GLU A 11 11.48 4.10 19.44
C GLU A 11 11.90 2.92 18.55
N ILE A 12 11.42 2.89 17.28
CA ILE A 12 11.52 1.70 16.44
C ILE A 12 12.94 1.49 15.90
N ALA A 13 13.57 2.54 15.39
CA ALA A 13 14.89 2.44 14.81
C ALA A 13 15.95 1.96 15.83
N PRO A 14 16.03 2.51 17.06
CA PRO A 14 16.93 2.01 18.08
C PRO A 14 16.64 0.57 18.51
N ALA A 15 15.35 0.19 18.61
CA ALA A 15 14.94 -1.15 18.98
C ALA A 15 15.38 -2.19 17.93
N ILE A 16 15.16 -1.92 16.65
CA ILE A 16 15.56 -2.79 15.54
C ILE A 16 17.10 -2.89 15.45
N ALA A 17 17.81 -1.76 15.62
CA ALA A 17 19.26 -1.76 15.62
C ALA A 17 19.82 -2.70 16.68
N LYS A 18 19.24 -2.68 17.89
CA LYS A 18 19.62 -3.56 18.99
C LYS A 18 19.25 -5.02 18.74
N GLU A 19 18.05 -5.29 18.21
CA GLU A 19 17.55 -6.65 17.94
C GLU A 19 18.40 -7.38 16.89
N PHE A 20 18.80 -6.69 15.83
CA PHE A 20 19.56 -7.27 14.72
C PHE A 20 21.06 -6.96 14.75
N GLY A 21 21.55 -6.31 15.81
CA GLY A 21 22.99 -6.00 15.96
C GLY A 21 23.52 -5.05 14.87
N ILE A 22 22.73 -4.07 14.44
CA ILE A 22 23.10 -3.14 13.37
C ILE A 22 23.81 -1.93 13.99
N GLU A 23 25.11 -1.84 13.81
CA GLU A 23 25.94 -0.72 14.32
C GLU A 23 25.76 0.55 13.49
N ASN A 24 25.64 0.41 12.16
CA ASN A 24 25.52 1.56 11.25
C ASN A 24 24.08 2.10 11.22
N PRO A 25 23.84 3.35 11.69
CA PRO A 25 22.51 3.95 11.66
C PRO A 25 21.87 4.03 10.26
N MET A 26 22.69 4.12 9.22
CA MET A 26 22.19 4.17 7.84
C MET A 26 21.75 2.81 7.29
N ALA A 27 22.15 1.72 7.93
CA ALA A 27 21.78 0.35 7.57
C ALA A 27 20.48 -0.12 8.26
N ILE A 28 19.94 0.67 9.21
CA ILE A 28 18.71 0.34 9.91
C ILE A 28 17.55 0.26 8.91
N PRO A 29 16.75 -0.81 8.92
CA PRO A 29 15.59 -0.95 8.05
C PRO A 29 14.60 0.20 8.21
N ARG A 30 14.18 0.78 7.11
CA ARG A 30 13.17 1.85 7.05
C ARG A 30 12.23 1.63 5.88
N ILE A 31 11.05 2.23 5.95
CA ILE A 31 10.15 2.27 4.80
C ILE A 31 10.69 3.30 3.79
N GLU A 32 10.83 2.87 2.55
CA GLU A 32 11.30 3.73 1.46
C GLU A 32 10.15 4.39 0.73
N LYS A 33 9.15 3.59 0.36
CA LYS A 33 7.93 4.04 -0.33
C LYS A 33 6.78 3.08 -0.11
N VAL A 34 5.58 3.59 -0.31
CA VAL A 34 4.35 2.79 -0.41
C VAL A 34 3.74 3.01 -1.78
N VAL A 35 3.44 1.92 -2.47
CA VAL A 35 2.78 1.96 -3.78
C VAL A 35 1.38 1.40 -3.62
N VAL A 36 0.38 2.20 -3.98
CA VAL A 36 -1.02 1.77 -4.03
C VAL A 36 -1.41 1.63 -5.49
N ASN A 37 -1.88 0.45 -5.88
CA ASN A 37 -2.27 0.13 -7.25
C ASN A 37 -3.70 -0.41 -7.31
N MET A 38 -4.46 0.08 -8.28
CA MET A 38 -5.77 -0.46 -8.65
C MET A 38 -5.72 -0.96 -10.08
N GLY A 39 -5.90 -2.28 -10.26
CA GLY A 39 -6.03 -2.89 -11.59
C GLY A 39 -7.46 -2.76 -12.08
N MET A 40 -7.65 -2.17 -13.26
CA MET A 40 -8.96 -1.87 -13.84
C MET A 40 -9.12 -2.56 -15.19
N GLY A 41 -9.27 -3.90 -15.17
CA GLY A 41 -9.52 -4.67 -16.41
C GLY A 41 -10.81 -4.24 -17.14
N GLU A 42 -11.81 -3.77 -16.42
CA GLU A 42 -13.07 -3.26 -16.98
C GLU A 42 -12.91 -1.94 -17.74
N ALA A 43 -11.84 -1.19 -17.51
CA ALA A 43 -11.55 0.07 -18.22
C ALA A 43 -11.34 -0.14 -19.74
N ILE A 44 -11.06 -1.38 -20.18
CA ILE A 44 -10.98 -1.75 -21.59
C ILE A 44 -12.34 -1.51 -22.28
N ALA A 45 -13.43 -1.83 -21.60
CA ALA A 45 -14.79 -1.65 -22.12
C ALA A 45 -15.35 -0.25 -21.84
N ASN A 46 -14.98 0.37 -20.71
CA ASN A 46 -15.49 1.67 -20.30
C ASN A 46 -14.41 2.53 -19.64
N ALA A 47 -13.88 3.48 -20.36
CA ALA A 47 -12.81 4.38 -19.88
C ALA A 47 -13.25 5.27 -18.69
N LYS A 48 -14.54 5.60 -18.56
CA LYS A 48 -15.07 6.43 -17.45
C LYS A 48 -14.86 5.80 -16.08
N ILE A 49 -14.84 4.46 -16.02
CA ILE A 49 -14.60 3.73 -14.77
C ILE A 49 -13.19 4.04 -14.23
N LEU A 50 -12.24 4.27 -15.13
CA LEU A 50 -10.88 4.61 -14.74
C LEU A 50 -10.79 6.01 -14.10
N ASP A 51 -11.55 6.97 -14.62
CA ASP A 51 -11.57 8.33 -14.07
C ASP A 51 -12.14 8.32 -12.64
N THR A 52 -13.18 7.53 -12.39
CA THR A 52 -13.73 7.33 -11.03
C THR A 52 -12.66 6.72 -10.10
N ALA A 53 -11.94 5.68 -10.54
CA ALA A 53 -10.88 5.05 -9.74
C ALA A 53 -9.71 6.01 -9.46
N VAL A 54 -9.37 6.88 -10.41
CA VAL A 54 -8.35 7.93 -10.21
C VAL A 54 -8.78 8.91 -9.12
N GLU A 55 -10.04 9.37 -9.12
CA GLU A 55 -10.55 10.28 -8.09
C GLU A 55 -10.67 9.60 -6.71
N GLU A 56 -11.11 8.35 -6.65
CA GLU A 56 -11.13 7.57 -5.42
C GLU A 56 -9.72 7.44 -4.83
N LEU A 57 -8.75 7.03 -5.64
CA LEU A 57 -7.38 6.85 -5.19
C LEU A 57 -6.72 8.18 -4.81
N ARG A 58 -7.05 9.28 -5.49
CA ARG A 58 -6.63 10.64 -5.13
C ARG A 58 -7.18 11.04 -3.77
N THR A 59 -8.44 10.76 -3.50
CA THR A 59 -9.10 11.06 -2.22
C THR A 59 -8.46 10.28 -1.08
N ILE A 60 -8.18 8.98 -1.26
CA ILE A 60 -7.55 8.12 -0.27
C ILE A 60 -6.11 8.58 0.04
N THR A 61 -5.33 8.90 -0.99
CA THR A 61 -3.88 9.13 -0.83
C THR A 61 -3.49 10.59 -0.70
N GLY A 62 -4.38 11.52 -1.08
CA GLY A 62 -4.09 12.95 -1.13
C GLY A 62 -3.09 13.34 -2.22
N GLN A 63 -2.77 12.43 -3.15
CA GLN A 63 -1.83 12.65 -4.25
C GLN A 63 -2.47 12.21 -5.57
N LYS A 64 -2.23 12.97 -6.65
CA LYS A 64 -2.73 12.63 -7.98
C LYS A 64 -2.14 11.30 -8.46
N PRO A 65 -2.98 10.29 -8.75
CA PRO A 65 -2.52 9.02 -9.29
C PRO A 65 -2.04 9.13 -10.74
N VAL A 66 -1.24 8.15 -11.13
CA VAL A 66 -0.80 7.96 -12.52
C VAL A 66 -1.63 6.84 -13.15
N VAL A 67 -2.15 7.09 -14.34
CA VAL A 67 -2.83 6.08 -15.14
C VAL A 67 -1.80 5.15 -15.76
N THR A 68 -1.95 3.85 -15.57
CA THR A 68 -1.06 2.83 -16.09
C THR A 68 -1.57 2.27 -17.41
N LYS A 69 -0.67 2.10 -18.37
CA LYS A 69 -0.97 1.63 -19.72
C LYS A 69 -0.45 0.21 -19.93
N ALA A 70 -1.16 -0.54 -20.78
CA ALA A 70 -0.74 -1.87 -21.19
C ALA A 70 0.59 -1.83 -21.95
N LYS A 71 1.54 -2.66 -21.54
CA LYS A 71 2.86 -2.78 -22.19
C LYS A 71 2.84 -3.69 -23.41
N LYS A 72 1.92 -4.65 -23.45
CA LYS A 72 1.79 -5.66 -24.53
C LYS A 72 0.32 -5.82 -24.92
N SER A 73 0.09 -6.21 -26.18
CA SER A 73 -1.24 -6.59 -26.64
C SER A 73 -1.51 -8.05 -26.28
N ILE A 74 -2.71 -8.34 -25.76
CA ILE A 74 -3.15 -9.70 -25.40
C ILE A 74 -4.55 -9.91 -25.99
N ALA A 75 -4.66 -10.73 -27.02
CA ALA A 75 -5.91 -10.95 -27.76
C ALA A 75 -7.02 -11.57 -26.88
N ALA A 76 -6.68 -12.49 -25.99
CA ALA A 76 -7.61 -13.13 -25.07
C ALA A 76 -8.37 -12.13 -24.17
N PHE A 77 -7.75 -11.02 -23.82
CA PHE A 77 -8.36 -9.95 -23.01
C PHE A 77 -8.85 -8.75 -23.82
N LYS A 78 -8.81 -8.83 -25.16
CA LYS A 78 -9.11 -7.71 -26.06
C LYS A 78 -8.28 -6.45 -25.75
N LEU A 79 -7.07 -6.66 -25.24
CA LEU A 79 -6.15 -5.62 -24.78
C LEU A 79 -5.16 -5.28 -25.88
N ARG A 80 -5.01 -3.99 -26.17
CA ARG A 80 -3.97 -3.48 -27.06
C ARG A 80 -2.92 -2.70 -26.28
N GLN A 81 -1.69 -2.74 -26.78
CA GLN A 81 -0.61 -1.92 -26.22
C GLN A 81 -1.01 -0.45 -26.19
N GLY A 82 -0.71 0.23 -25.08
CA GLY A 82 -1.05 1.65 -24.86
C GLY A 82 -2.44 1.90 -24.29
N MET A 83 -3.32 0.91 -24.19
CA MET A 83 -4.63 1.07 -23.52
C MET A 83 -4.46 1.29 -22.03
N ASN A 84 -5.27 2.15 -21.46
CA ASN A 84 -5.31 2.42 -20.02
C ASN A 84 -5.97 1.24 -19.30
N ILE A 85 -5.27 0.65 -18.31
CA ILE A 85 -5.74 -0.57 -17.62
C ILE A 85 -5.66 -0.50 -16.10
N GLY A 86 -5.24 0.61 -15.55
CA GLY A 86 -5.14 0.76 -14.11
C GLY A 86 -4.68 2.14 -13.68
N THR A 87 -4.61 2.31 -12.39
CA THR A 87 -4.09 3.53 -11.77
C THR A 87 -3.22 3.18 -10.58
N MET A 88 -2.18 3.96 -10.36
CA MET A 88 -1.30 3.77 -9.22
C MET A 88 -0.78 5.09 -8.65
N VAL A 89 -0.40 5.07 -7.38
CA VAL A 89 0.27 6.18 -6.71
C VAL A 89 1.45 5.67 -5.91
N THR A 90 2.53 6.42 -5.91
CA THR A 90 3.72 6.16 -5.08
C THR A 90 3.83 7.24 -4.02
N LEU A 91 3.75 6.84 -2.76
CA LEU A 91 3.84 7.72 -1.60
C LEU A 91 5.23 7.62 -0.97
N ARG A 92 5.79 8.78 -0.60
CA ARG A 92 7.09 8.90 0.08
C ARG A 92 7.02 9.94 1.19
N GLY A 93 8.02 9.92 2.08
CA GLY A 93 8.18 10.92 3.13
C GLY A 93 6.99 10.99 4.09
N GLU A 94 6.51 12.18 4.41
CA GLU A 94 5.43 12.37 5.39
C GLU A 94 4.11 11.77 4.95
N ARG A 95 3.72 11.98 3.69
CA ARG A 95 2.47 11.42 3.14
C ARG A 95 2.42 9.90 3.23
N MET A 96 3.56 9.24 3.06
CA MET A 96 3.68 7.79 3.22
C MET A 96 3.37 7.36 4.66
N TYR A 97 3.95 8.02 5.65
CA TYR A 97 3.70 7.69 7.05
C TYR A 97 2.28 8.01 7.50
N GLU A 98 1.71 9.12 7.02
CA GLU A 98 0.31 9.47 7.27
C GLU A 98 -0.66 8.47 6.66
N PHE A 99 -0.40 8.03 5.43
CA PHE A 99 -1.20 6.98 4.80
C PHE A 99 -1.11 5.65 5.56
N LEU A 100 0.08 5.24 5.98
CA LEU A 100 0.27 4.02 6.77
C LEU A 100 -0.41 4.11 8.14
N ASP A 101 -0.37 5.25 8.80
CA ASP A 101 -1.06 5.45 10.07
C ASP A 101 -2.57 5.28 9.91
N ARG A 102 -3.19 5.88 8.90
CA ARG A 102 -4.62 5.71 8.60
C ARG A 102 -4.95 4.27 8.19
N LEU A 103 -4.10 3.64 7.39
CA LEU A 103 -4.26 2.25 6.99
C LEU A 103 -4.30 1.33 8.21
N ILE A 104 -3.34 1.45 9.12
CA ILE A 104 -3.19 0.58 10.29
C ILE A 104 -4.25 0.86 11.34
N SER A 105 -4.48 2.14 11.66
CA SER A 105 -5.32 2.55 12.79
C SER A 105 -6.81 2.59 12.46
N VAL A 106 -7.18 2.87 11.21
CA VAL A 106 -8.57 3.12 10.81
C VAL A 106 -9.06 2.14 9.75
N ALA A 107 -8.33 1.96 8.66
CA ALA A 107 -8.81 1.18 7.52
C ALA A 107 -8.82 -0.33 7.77
N LEU A 108 -7.72 -0.90 8.27
CA LEU A 108 -7.63 -2.34 8.53
C LEU A 108 -8.66 -2.85 9.54
N PRO A 109 -8.94 -2.17 10.68
CA PRO A 109 -10.00 -2.60 11.60
C PRO A 109 -11.41 -2.60 10.99
N ARG A 110 -11.64 -1.84 9.92
CA ARG A 110 -12.92 -1.77 9.20
C ARG A 110 -13.12 -2.89 8.16
N VAL A 111 -12.08 -3.67 7.88
CA VAL A 111 -12.20 -4.82 6.98
C VAL A 111 -13.16 -5.84 7.58
N ARG A 112 -14.13 -6.30 6.78
CA ARG A 112 -15.08 -7.33 7.19
C ARG A 112 -14.35 -8.61 7.58
N ASP A 113 -14.71 -9.20 8.72
CA ASP A 113 -14.12 -10.43 9.27
C ASP A 113 -12.58 -10.36 9.38
N PHE A 114 -12.07 -9.22 9.81
CA PHE A 114 -10.64 -9.02 9.93
C PHE A 114 -10.03 -9.93 11.01
N ARG A 115 -9.12 -10.80 10.58
CA ARG A 115 -8.38 -11.74 11.45
C ARG A 115 -6.86 -11.52 11.42
N GLY A 116 -6.42 -10.32 11.02
CA GLY A 116 -5.02 -9.99 10.79
C GLY A 116 -4.58 -10.19 9.33
N ILE A 117 -3.46 -9.59 8.99
CA ILE A 117 -2.86 -9.68 7.66
C ILE A 117 -1.93 -10.88 7.54
N SER A 118 -1.77 -11.42 6.34
CA SER A 118 -0.92 -12.58 6.09
C SER A 118 0.54 -12.28 6.39
N ALA A 119 1.18 -13.13 7.19
CA ALA A 119 2.62 -13.06 7.43
C ALA A 119 3.48 -13.64 6.28
N LYS A 120 2.84 -14.22 5.24
CA LYS A 120 3.50 -14.88 4.10
C LYS A 120 3.59 -13.99 2.85
N ALA A 121 3.13 -12.75 2.91
CA ALA A 121 3.07 -11.85 1.74
C ALA A 121 4.35 -11.00 1.56
N PHE A 122 5.47 -11.50 2.01
CA PHE A 122 6.81 -10.95 1.76
C PHE A 122 7.41 -11.54 0.48
N ASP A 123 8.28 -10.79 -0.17
CA ASP A 123 8.89 -11.15 -1.46
C ASP A 123 10.27 -11.83 -1.35
N GLY A 124 10.76 -12.12 -0.14
CA GLY A 124 12.10 -12.64 0.13
C GLY A 124 13.19 -11.57 0.23
N ARG A 125 12.86 -10.31 -0.02
CA ARG A 125 13.78 -9.16 0.03
C ARG A 125 13.32 -8.04 0.96
N GLY A 126 12.41 -8.36 1.87
CA GLY A 126 11.92 -7.41 2.86
C GLY A 126 10.82 -6.46 2.36
N ASN A 127 10.22 -6.68 1.20
CA ASN A 127 9.04 -5.94 0.78
C ASN A 127 7.77 -6.72 1.10
N TYR A 128 6.71 -6.00 1.39
CA TYR A 128 5.42 -6.58 1.78
C TYR A 128 4.29 -6.07 0.89
N THR A 129 3.41 -6.94 0.44
CA THR A 129 2.24 -6.56 -0.36
C THR A 129 0.95 -7.02 0.29
N LEU A 130 0.04 -6.08 0.51
CA LEU A 130 -1.29 -6.29 1.07
C LEU A 130 -2.34 -6.11 -0.02
N GLY A 131 -3.20 -7.11 -0.22
CA GLY A 131 -4.39 -7.02 -1.06
C GLY A 131 -5.60 -6.60 -0.22
N ILE A 132 -6.27 -5.53 -0.62
CA ILE A 132 -7.53 -5.07 -0.05
C ILE A 132 -8.63 -5.30 -1.08
N ARG A 133 -9.75 -5.89 -0.65
CA ARG A 133 -10.86 -6.23 -1.54
C ARG A 133 -11.82 -5.08 -1.79
N GLU A 134 -11.93 -4.17 -0.83
CA GLU A 134 -12.95 -3.11 -0.82
C GLU A 134 -12.31 -1.76 -0.49
N GLN A 135 -12.46 -0.75 -1.36
CA GLN A 135 -11.99 0.61 -1.10
C GLN A 135 -12.79 1.32 0.00
N LEU A 136 -13.96 0.80 0.32
CA LEU A 136 -14.88 1.37 1.33
C LEU A 136 -14.35 1.32 2.77
N ILE A 137 -13.28 0.60 3.02
CA ILE A 137 -12.62 0.59 4.33
C ILE A 137 -11.98 1.94 4.68
N PHE A 138 -11.68 2.76 3.66
CA PHE A 138 -11.14 4.09 3.86
C PHE A 138 -12.26 5.07 4.15
N PRO A 139 -12.21 5.82 5.29
CA PRO A 139 -13.26 6.74 5.69
C PRO A 139 -13.41 7.95 4.76
N GLU A 140 -12.40 8.22 3.93
CA GLU A 140 -12.41 9.32 2.96
C GLU A 140 -13.35 9.05 1.77
N ILE A 141 -13.72 7.81 1.56
CA ILE A 141 -14.62 7.40 0.47
C ILE A 141 -16.07 7.47 0.93
N ASP A 142 -16.87 8.26 0.23
CA ASP A 142 -18.29 8.36 0.45
C ASP A 142 -19.02 7.17 -0.22
N PHE A 143 -19.69 6.35 0.59
CA PHE A 143 -20.44 5.18 0.14
C PHE A 143 -21.46 5.51 -0.96
N ASN A 144 -22.10 6.67 -0.89
CA ASN A 144 -23.11 7.09 -1.85
C ASN A 144 -22.56 7.45 -3.24
N LYS A 145 -21.26 7.68 -3.34
CA LYS A 145 -20.57 8.05 -4.60
C LYS A 145 -19.89 6.87 -5.29
N VAL A 146 -19.87 5.71 -4.64
CA VAL A 146 -19.21 4.51 -5.16
C VAL A 146 -20.17 3.71 -6.01
N ASP A 147 -19.86 3.56 -7.30
CA ASP A 147 -20.65 2.76 -8.25
C ASP A 147 -20.38 1.28 -8.09
N LYS A 148 -19.14 0.90 -7.76
CA LYS A 148 -18.72 -0.50 -7.63
C LYS A 148 -17.59 -0.66 -6.62
N THR A 149 -17.66 -1.75 -5.87
CA THR A 149 -16.56 -2.16 -5.00
C THR A 149 -15.33 -2.56 -5.83
N ARG A 150 -14.18 -1.95 -5.53
CA ARG A 150 -12.90 -2.19 -6.20
C ARG A 150 -11.84 -2.56 -5.19
N GLY A 151 -11.06 -3.56 -5.56
CA GLY A 151 -9.89 -3.94 -4.79
C GLY A 151 -8.66 -3.11 -5.14
N MET A 152 -7.69 -3.10 -4.24
CA MET A 152 -6.39 -2.49 -4.44
C MET A 152 -5.27 -3.29 -3.81
N ASN A 153 -4.07 -3.15 -4.35
CA ASN A 153 -2.85 -3.70 -3.78
C ASN A 153 -2.02 -2.58 -3.19
N ILE A 154 -1.58 -2.75 -1.95
CA ILE A 154 -0.71 -1.84 -1.24
C ILE A 154 0.63 -2.53 -1.04
N SER A 155 1.67 -2.07 -1.73
CA SER A 155 3.02 -2.59 -1.63
C SER A 155 3.87 -1.65 -0.77
N ILE A 156 4.40 -2.17 0.32
CA ILE A 156 5.28 -1.46 1.25
C ILE A 156 6.70 -1.89 0.93
N ILE A 157 7.48 -0.96 0.37
CA ILE A 157 8.87 -1.20 0.01
C ILE A 157 9.75 -0.68 1.13
N THR A 158 10.63 -1.56 1.62
CA THR A 158 11.55 -1.26 2.71
C THR A 158 13.00 -1.36 2.26
N THR A 159 13.91 -0.84 3.07
CA THR A 159 15.36 -1.01 2.88
C THR A 159 15.89 -2.25 3.61
N ALA A 160 15.03 -3.05 4.21
CA ALA A 160 15.42 -4.30 4.85
C ALA A 160 16.02 -5.27 3.84
N LYS A 161 17.01 -6.03 4.26
CA LYS A 161 17.68 -7.04 3.44
C LYS A 161 16.99 -8.40 3.51
N THR A 162 16.27 -8.66 4.59
CA THR A 162 15.56 -9.92 4.85
C THR A 162 14.12 -9.67 5.25
N ASP A 163 13.27 -10.67 5.03
CA ASP A 163 11.86 -10.60 5.42
C ASP A 163 11.67 -10.52 6.95
N GLU A 164 12.58 -11.07 7.71
CA GLU A 164 12.56 -11.01 9.18
C GLU A 164 12.73 -9.59 9.69
N GLN A 165 13.72 -8.85 9.16
CA GLN A 165 13.92 -7.44 9.48
C GLN A 165 12.71 -6.59 9.11
N SER A 166 12.13 -6.83 7.94
CA SER A 166 10.94 -6.11 7.50
C SER A 166 9.72 -6.45 8.36
N ARG A 167 9.55 -7.71 8.75
CA ARG A 167 8.47 -8.13 9.63
C ARG A 167 8.59 -7.45 10.99
N ALA A 168 9.77 -7.42 11.59
CA ALA A 168 10.03 -6.72 12.85
C ALA A 168 9.69 -5.23 12.72
N LEU A 169 10.13 -4.57 11.64
CA LEU A 169 9.82 -3.17 11.35
C LEU A 169 8.32 -2.92 11.25
N LEU A 170 7.60 -3.70 10.43
CA LEU A 170 6.16 -3.51 10.22
C LEU A 170 5.36 -3.83 11.49
N LYS A 171 5.76 -4.85 12.26
CA LYS A 171 5.16 -5.19 13.55
C LYS A 171 5.33 -4.05 14.56
N ALA A 172 6.51 -3.47 14.65
CA ALA A 172 6.80 -2.32 15.52
C ALA A 172 6.01 -1.07 15.15
N LEU A 173 5.73 -0.87 13.85
CA LEU A 173 4.84 0.19 13.36
C LEU A 173 3.36 -0.06 13.68
N GLY A 174 2.99 -1.26 14.12
CA GLY A 174 1.63 -1.61 14.52
C GLY A 174 0.85 -2.42 13.48
N MET A 175 1.49 -2.98 12.46
CA MET A 175 0.83 -3.84 11.49
C MET A 175 0.30 -5.12 12.16
N PRO A 176 -1.02 -5.42 12.06
CA PRO A 176 -1.66 -6.53 12.73
C PRO A 176 -1.47 -7.84 11.95
N PHE A 177 -0.31 -8.46 12.09
CA PHE A 177 -0.05 -9.77 11.48
C PHE A 177 -0.86 -10.88 12.17
N ARG A 178 -1.36 -11.81 11.37
CA ARG A 178 -2.01 -13.02 11.87
C ARG A 178 -0.98 -13.90 12.58
N GLN A 179 -1.36 -14.38 13.75
CA GLN A 179 -0.62 -15.38 14.52
C GLN A 179 -0.75 -16.76 13.89
#